data_e3c715e2a521d8717c7277b7f944c812
#
_entry.id   e3c715e2a521d8717c7277b7f944c812
#
_cell.length_a   1.000
_cell.length_b   1.000
_cell.length_c   1.000
_cell.angle_alpha   90.00
_cell.angle_beta   90.00
_cell.angle_gamma   90.00
#
_symmetry.space_group_name_H-M   'P 1'
#
loop_
_entity.id
_entity.type
_entity.pdbx_description
1 polymer ?
#
loop_
_entity_poly.entity_id
_entity_poly.type
_entity_poly.pdbx_seq_one_letter_code
_entity_poly.pdbx_strand_id
1 'polypeptide(L)'
;MKKRILAAALCLTLLSGCGARPPLDLPDAESDRAVIAYVPLDDRPDNVGRVEYLAESLGYVLNMPEEWMFKTLLDGQMEDYYAENGLETQSWTGQSGYPGLLYDWVLEQEASGCDRYLLSVDQMLYG
;
A
#
# COMPACT_ATOMS: atom_id res chain seq x y z
N MET A 1 41.21 -17.06 42.82
CA MET A 1 41.33 -15.94 41.88
C MET A 1 41.03 -16.31 40.44
N LYS A 2 41.46 -17.48 39.91
CA LYS A 2 41.22 -17.88 38.49
C LYS A 2 39.74 -18.02 38.08
N LYS A 3 38.83 -18.45 38.97
CA LYS A 3 37.39 -18.62 38.65
C LYS A 3 36.64 -17.30 38.48
N ARG A 4 37.06 -16.19 39.11
CA ARG A 4 36.44 -14.87 39.00
C ARG A 4 36.83 -14.16 37.71
N ILE A 5 38.02 -14.41 37.17
CA ILE A 5 38.51 -13.86 35.92
C ILE A 5 37.77 -14.51 34.74
N LEU A 6 37.48 -15.82 34.83
CA LEU A 6 36.73 -16.54 33.77
C LEU A 6 35.28 -16.03 33.64
N ALA A 7 34.63 -15.76 34.76
CA ALA A 7 33.26 -15.20 34.76
C ALA A 7 33.19 -13.79 34.18
N ALA A 8 34.17 -12.95 34.46
CA ALA A 8 34.25 -11.60 33.90
C ALA A 8 34.51 -11.61 32.38
N ALA A 9 35.34 -12.51 31.89
CA ALA A 9 35.60 -12.67 30.47
C ALA A 9 34.35 -13.16 29.70
N LEU A 10 33.54 -14.05 30.29
CA LEU A 10 32.32 -14.57 29.69
C LEU A 10 31.22 -13.50 29.63
N CYS A 11 31.12 -12.60 30.60
CA CYS A 11 30.17 -11.50 30.57
C CYS A 11 30.52 -10.43 29.51
N LEU A 12 31.80 -10.20 29.22
CA LEU A 12 32.20 -9.24 28.19
C LEU A 12 31.87 -9.70 26.76
N THR A 13 31.88 -10.99 26.52
CA THR A 13 31.56 -11.55 25.19
C THR A 13 30.06 -11.54 24.88
N LEU A 14 29.19 -11.49 25.88
CA LEU A 14 27.76 -11.43 25.72
C LEU A 14 27.24 -10.00 25.40
N LEU A 15 28.03 -8.98 25.67
CA LEU A 15 27.71 -7.57 25.40
C LEU A 15 28.09 -7.11 23.97
N SER A 16 28.84 -7.93 23.23
CA SER A 16 29.26 -7.60 21.87
C SER A 16 28.21 -7.93 20.79
N GLY A 17 27.04 -8.41 21.18
CA GLY A 17 25.97 -8.88 20.28
C GLY A 17 25.03 -7.80 19.72
N CYS A 18 25.23 -6.52 20.05
CA CYS A 18 24.58 -5.44 19.32
C CYS A 18 25.40 -5.11 18.05
N GLY A 19 25.38 -6.02 17.08
CA GLY A 19 25.77 -5.68 15.72
C GLY A 19 24.89 -4.50 15.28
N ALA A 20 25.49 -3.32 15.09
CA ALA A 20 24.79 -2.23 14.43
C ALA A 20 24.21 -2.80 13.13
N ARG A 21 22.88 -2.79 13.00
CA ARG A 21 22.27 -3.08 11.71
C ARG A 21 22.92 -2.14 10.70
N PRO A 22 23.37 -2.65 9.54
CA PRO A 22 23.81 -1.75 8.49
C PRO A 22 22.70 -0.74 8.26
N PRO A 23 23.02 0.54 8.03
CA PRO A 23 22.01 1.52 7.66
C PRO A 23 21.18 0.92 6.52
N LEU A 24 19.86 1.01 6.62
CA LEU A 24 19.00 0.66 5.52
C LEU A 24 19.39 1.61 4.39
N ASP A 25 19.94 1.09 3.29
CA ASP A 25 20.18 1.87 2.08
C ASP A 25 18.79 2.25 1.53
N LEU A 26 18.27 3.37 2.03
CA LEU A 26 17.08 3.97 1.47
C LEU A 26 17.49 4.64 0.16
N PRO A 27 16.77 4.43 -0.94
CA PRO A 27 17.03 5.13 -2.19
C PRO A 27 17.04 6.64 -1.96
N ASP A 28 17.99 7.34 -2.58
CA ASP A 28 18.16 8.79 -2.48
C ASP A 28 16.87 9.53 -2.83
N ALA A 29 16.52 10.51 -2.02
CA ALA A 29 15.19 10.95 -1.64
C ALA A 29 14.33 11.60 -2.74
N GLU A 30 14.66 11.71 -4.01
CA GLU A 30 13.74 12.45 -4.91
C GLU A 30 13.69 12.05 -6.40
N SER A 31 14.63 11.38 -6.97
CA SER A 31 14.61 11.12 -8.43
C SER A 31 14.46 9.65 -8.83
N ASP A 32 14.50 8.72 -7.88
CA ASP A 32 14.52 7.28 -8.20
C ASP A 32 13.66 6.42 -7.27
N ARG A 33 12.61 7.01 -6.70
CA ARG A 33 11.66 6.24 -5.90
C ARG A 33 10.88 5.30 -6.79
N ALA A 34 10.98 4.02 -6.51
CA ALA A 34 10.19 3.04 -7.23
C ALA A 34 8.69 3.26 -6.98
N VAL A 35 7.93 3.28 -8.05
CA VAL A 35 6.47 3.44 -8.02
C VAL A 35 5.82 2.07 -7.89
N ILE A 36 4.79 1.98 -7.05
CA ILE A 36 3.93 0.81 -6.92
C ILE A 36 2.52 1.22 -7.34
N ALA A 37 1.96 0.58 -8.35
CA ALA A 37 0.55 0.71 -8.67
C ALA A 37 -0.27 -0.06 -7.63
N TYR A 38 -1.10 0.66 -6.87
CA TYR A 38 -1.85 0.10 -5.75
C TYR A 38 -3.35 0.24 -5.96
N VAL A 39 -4.07 -0.87 -6.01
CA VAL A 39 -5.54 -0.91 -5.93
C VAL A 39 -5.94 -1.35 -4.52
N PRO A 40 -6.49 -0.46 -3.68
CA PRO A 40 -6.95 -0.76 -2.34
C PRO A 40 -8.12 -1.74 -2.33
N LEU A 41 -8.36 -2.39 -1.20
CA LEU A 41 -9.57 -3.19 -0.98
C LEU A 41 -10.82 -2.30 -0.90
N ASP A 42 -10.69 -1.16 -0.29
CA ASP A 42 -11.72 -0.11 -0.14
C ASP A 42 -11.07 1.19 0.34
N ASP A 43 -11.86 2.23 0.54
CA ASP A 43 -11.44 3.57 0.96
C ASP A 43 -11.17 3.74 2.46
N ARG A 44 -11.23 2.67 3.24
CA ARG A 44 -10.97 2.77 4.69
C ARG A 44 -9.52 3.15 4.97
N PRO A 45 -9.27 3.95 6.03
CA PRO A 45 -7.93 4.44 6.37
C PRO A 45 -6.88 3.34 6.53
N ASP A 46 -7.29 2.14 6.98
CA ASP A 46 -6.37 1.00 7.11
C ASP A 46 -5.91 0.45 5.76
N ASN A 47 -6.74 0.56 4.72
CA ASN A 47 -6.44 0.07 3.39
C ASN A 47 -5.79 1.14 2.49
N VAL A 48 -5.92 2.41 2.82
CA VAL A 48 -5.32 3.53 2.08
C VAL A 48 -4.18 4.15 2.88
N GLY A 49 -4.50 4.97 3.88
CA GLY A 49 -3.51 5.79 4.57
C GLY A 49 -2.41 5.01 5.29
N ARG A 50 -2.73 3.82 5.84
CA ARG A 50 -1.69 2.98 6.46
C ARG A 50 -0.72 2.43 5.42
N VAL A 51 -1.21 2.04 4.25
CA VAL A 51 -0.38 1.48 3.18
C VAL A 51 0.49 2.59 2.57
N GLU A 52 -0.06 3.79 2.37
CA GLU A 52 0.72 4.97 1.95
C GLU A 52 1.86 5.26 2.93
N TYR A 53 1.55 5.36 4.22
CA TYR A 53 2.56 5.61 5.25
C TYR A 53 3.68 4.56 5.25
N LEU A 54 3.32 3.28 5.09
CA LEU A 54 4.30 2.19 5.02
C LEU A 54 5.15 2.27 3.75
N ALA A 55 4.55 2.55 2.61
CA ALA A 55 5.27 2.70 1.34
C ALA A 55 6.26 3.87 1.41
N GLU A 56 5.82 5.03 1.89
CA GLU A 56 6.70 6.20 2.08
C GLU A 56 7.85 5.92 3.02
N SER A 57 7.59 5.21 4.14
CA SER A 57 8.63 4.85 5.11
C SER A 57 9.69 3.90 4.54
N LEU A 58 9.36 3.19 3.46
CA LEU A 58 10.25 2.30 2.72
C LEU A 58 10.85 2.95 1.47
N GLY A 59 10.54 4.22 1.22
CA GLY A 59 11.04 4.97 0.06
C GLY A 59 10.30 4.69 -1.25
N TYR A 60 9.10 4.09 -1.20
CA TYR A 60 8.23 3.90 -2.36
C TYR A 60 7.24 5.05 -2.53
N VAL A 61 6.76 5.23 -3.75
CA VAL A 61 5.61 6.07 -4.07
C VAL A 61 4.46 5.17 -4.48
N LEU A 62 3.28 5.35 -3.88
CA LEU A 62 2.08 4.69 -4.35
C LEU A 62 1.42 5.54 -5.42
N ASN A 63 1.08 4.89 -6.54
CA ASN A 63 0.15 5.43 -7.51
C ASN A 63 -1.16 4.65 -7.38
N MET A 64 -2.25 5.36 -7.12
CA MET A 64 -3.58 4.78 -6.88
C MET A 64 -4.57 5.33 -7.90
N PRO A 65 -5.61 4.55 -8.23
CA PRO A 65 -6.73 5.07 -9.01
C PRO A 65 -7.49 6.15 -8.22
N GLU A 66 -8.36 6.87 -8.88
CA GLU A 66 -9.26 7.84 -8.25
C GLU A 66 -10.09 7.17 -7.15
N GLU A 67 -10.25 7.82 -5.98
CA GLU A 67 -10.94 7.26 -4.82
C GLU A 67 -12.34 6.71 -5.14
N TRP A 68 -13.08 7.40 -6.00
CA TRP A 68 -14.42 6.97 -6.39
C TRP A 68 -14.47 5.63 -7.14
N MET A 69 -13.35 5.15 -7.70
CA MET A 69 -13.28 3.86 -8.39
C MET A 69 -13.29 2.67 -7.42
N PHE A 70 -12.86 2.87 -6.18
CA PHE A 70 -12.77 1.84 -5.15
C PHE A 70 -13.49 2.20 -3.84
N LYS A 71 -14.26 3.29 -3.85
CA LYS A 71 -14.98 3.79 -2.67
C LYS A 71 -16.10 2.85 -2.26
N THR A 72 -16.15 2.50 -0.99
CA THR A 72 -17.27 1.79 -0.40
C THR A 72 -18.38 2.78 -0.05
N LEU A 73 -19.51 2.66 -0.73
CA LEU A 73 -20.67 3.50 -0.49
C LEU A 73 -21.73 2.74 0.31
N LEU A 74 -22.31 3.40 1.30
CA LEU A 74 -23.45 2.87 2.04
C LEU A 74 -24.72 3.03 1.21
N ASP A 75 -25.68 2.11 1.41
CA ASP A 75 -27.01 2.17 0.79
C ASP A 75 -27.64 3.57 0.99
N GLY A 76 -28.12 4.16 -0.08
CA GLY A 76 -28.71 5.51 -0.08
C GLY A 76 -27.74 6.65 -0.39
N GLN A 77 -26.43 6.41 -0.37
CA GLN A 77 -25.44 7.40 -0.81
C GLN A 77 -25.03 7.20 -2.27
N MET A 78 -25.35 6.06 -2.84
CA MET A 78 -24.96 5.66 -4.19
C MET A 78 -25.56 6.58 -5.26
N GLU A 79 -26.85 6.88 -5.17
CA GLU A 79 -27.55 7.67 -6.18
C GLU A 79 -27.01 9.11 -6.26
N ASP A 80 -26.79 9.72 -5.09
CA ASP A 80 -26.23 11.07 -5.01
C ASP A 80 -24.78 11.09 -5.53
N TYR A 81 -23.99 10.08 -5.18
CA TYR A 81 -22.61 9.97 -5.62
C TYR A 81 -22.49 9.77 -7.13
N TYR A 82 -23.31 8.94 -7.75
CA TYR A 82 -23.33 8.76 -9.20
C TYR A 82 -23.73 10.05 -9.91
N ALA A 83 -24.74 10.75 -9.39
CA ALA A 83 -25.19 12.03 -9.96
C ALA A 83 -24.11 13.11 -9.88
N GLU A 84 -23.41 13.22 -8.75
CA GLU A 84 -22.33 14.19 -8.54
C GLU A 84 -21.12 13.96 -9.43
N ASN A 85 -20.83 12.70 -9.77
CA ASN A 85 -19.68 12.32 -10.60
C ASN A 85 -20.04 12.10 -12.08
N GLY A 86 -21.29 12.37 -12.48
CA GLY A 86 -21.75 12.23 -13.87
C GLY A 86 -21.78 10.77 -14.35
N LEU A 87 -21.89 9.83 -13.43
CA LEU A 87 -21.93 8.40 -13.72
C LEU A 87 -23.37 7.95 -13.92
N GLU A 88 -23.61 7.05 -14.86
CA GLU A 88 -24.94 6.45 -15.03
C GLU A 88 -25.27 5.58 -13.81
N THR A 89 -26.50 5.76 -13.29
CA THR A 89 -27.03 4.93 -12.23
C THR A 89 -27.13 3.49 -12.72
N GLN A 90 -26.19 2.65 -12.38
CA GLN A 90 -26.34 1.21 -12.57
C GLN A 90 -27.32 0.69 -11.51
N SER A 91 -28.23 -0.18 -11.92
CA SER A 91 -29.08 -0.88 -10.97
C SER A 91 -28.19 -1.59 -9.96
N TRP A 92 -28.34 -1.23 -8.70
CA TRP A 92 -27.49 -1.74 -7.62
C TRP A 92 -27.39 -3.26 -7.65
N THR A 93 -26.20 -3.77 -7.84
CA THR A 93 -25.91 -5.22 -7.85
C THR A 93 -25.20 -5.68 -6.58
N GLY A 94 -25.06 -4.81 -5.58
CA GLY A 94 -24.23 -5.04 -4.40
C GLY A 94 -22.75 -4.71 -4.60
N GLN A 95 -22.41 -4.10 -5.72
CA GLN A 95 -21.06 -3.75 -6.10
C GLN A 95 -20.69 -2.37 -5.57
N SER A 96 -19.60 -2.25 -4.85
CA SER A 96 -19.16 -1.00 -4.20
C SER A 96 -18.08 -0.24 -4.97
N GLY A 97 -17.66 -0.73 -6.12
CA GLY A 97 -16.61 -0.12 -6.94
C GLY A 97 -16.82 -0.37 -8.43
N TYR A 98 -15.82 -0.04 -9.21
CA TYR A 98 -15.83 -0.15 -10.67
C TYR A 98 -14.73 -1.10 -11.18
N PRO A 99 -14.89 -2.44 -11.06
CA PRO A 99 -13.87 -3.41 -11.46
C PRO A 99 -13.33 -3.21 -12.87
N GLY A 100 -14.21 -2.91 -13.83
CA GLY A 100 -13.81 -2.68 -15.22
C GLY A 100 -12.87 -1.49 -15.37
N LEU A 101 -13.18 -0.36 -14.71
CA LEU A 101 -12.34 0.83 -14.74
C LEU A 101 -11.02 0.64 -13.98
N LEU A 102 -11.04 -0.11 -12.88
CA LEU A 102 -9.83 -0.47 -12.16
C LEU A 102 -8.91 -1.35 -13.00
N TYR A 103 -9.48 -2.27 -13.76
CA TYR A 103 -8.72 -3.10 -14.69
C TYR A 103 -8.08 -2.26 -15.80
N ASP A 104 -8.83 -1.35 -16.42
CA ASP A 104 -8.31 -0.45 -17.44
C ASP A 104 -7.20 0.44 -16.87
N TRP A 105 -7.39 0.97 -15.66
CA TRP A 105 -6.38 1.75 -14.98
C TRP A 105 -5.07 0.95 -14.74
N VAL A 106 -5.16 -0.32 -14.36
CA VAL A 106 -3.97 -1.19 -14.19
C VAL A 106 -3.23 -1.37 -15.52
N LEU A 107 -3.95 -1.55 -16.63
CA LEU A 107 -3.33 -1.64 -17.96
C LEU A 107 -2.64 -0.33 -18.37
N GLU A 108 -3.21 0.81 -18.01
CA GLU A 108 -2.58 2.12 -18.23
C GLU A 108 -1.27 2.26 -17.44
N GLN A 109 -1.23 1.73 -16.19
CA GLN A 109 0.01 1.74 -15.40
C GLN A 109 1.08 0.87 -16.05
N GLU A 110 0.73 -0.31 -16.57
CA GLU A 110 1.65 -1.17 -17.31
C GLU A 110 2.18 -0.47 -18.57
N ALA A 111 1.30 0.14 -19.34
CA ALA A 111 1.69 0.89 -20.54
C ALA A 111 2.61 2.09 -20.22
N SER A 112 2.50 2.65 -19.01
CA SER A 112 3.35 3.73 -18.50
C SER A 112 4.70 3.24 -17.95
N GLY A 113 4.95 1.93 -17.95
CA GLY A 113 6.20 1.32 -17.50
C GLY A 113 6.25 0.97 -16.01
N CYS A 114 5.12 0.95 -15.32
CA CYS A 114 5.06 0.45 -13.95
C CYS A 114 5.33 -1.06 -13.95
N ASP A 115 6.23 -1.51 -13.08
CA ASP A 115 6.65 -2.91 -12.96
C ASP A 115 6.32 -3.53 -11.60
N ARG A 116 5.66 -2.78 -10.72
CA ARG A 116 5.31 -3.19 -9.37
C ARG A 116 3.85 -2.91 -9.07
N TYR A 117 3.16 -3.94 -8.59
CA TYR A 117 1.73 -3.89 -8.36
C TYR A 117 1.38 -4.46 -7.00
N LEU A 118 0.45 -3.80 -6.31
CA LEU A 118 -0.24 -4.31 -5.13
C LEU A 118 -1.74 -4.19 -5.40
N LEU A 119 -2.40 -5.32 -5.67
CA LEU A 119 -3.76 -5.32 -6.18
C LEU A 119 -4.69 -6.08 -5.25
N SER A 120 -5.80 -5.45 -4.86
CA SER A 120 -6.91 -6.17 -4.22
C SER A 120 -7.68 -6.95 -5.28
N VAL A 121 -7.58 -8.26 -5.23
CA VAL A 121 -8.30 -9.15 -6.16
C VAL A 121 -9.82 -9.04 -5.95
N ASP A 122 -10.25 -8.90 -4.70
CA ASP A 122 -11.67 -8.75 -4.37
C ASP A 122 -12.26 -7.47 -5.00
N GLN A 123 -11.57 -6.34 -4.85
CA GLN A 123 -11.99 -5.07 -5.43
C GLN A 123 -12.00 -5.13 -6.97
N MET A 124 -11.02 -5.82 -7.56
CA MET A 124 -10.91 -5.96 -9.01
C MET A 124 -11.95 -6.91 -9.64
N LEU A 125 -12.52 -7.82 -8.86
CA LEU A 125 -13.49 -8.79 -9.36
C LEU A 125 -14.93 -8.47 -8.97
N TYR A 126 -15.14 -7.90 -7.80
CA TYR A 126 -16.48 -7.76 -7.22
C TYR A 126 -16.85 -6.30 -6.91
N GLY A 127 -15.89 -5.40 -6.82
CA GLY A 127 -16.10 -4.01 -6.46
C GLY A 127 -16.28 -3.77 -4.98
#